data_6063363219d5cc0476336bd2f393601b
#
_entry.id   6063363219d5cc0476336bd2f393601b
#
_cell.length_a   1.000
_cell.length_b   1.000
_cell.length_c   1.000
_cell.angle_alpha   90.00
_cell.angle_beta   90.00
_cell.angle_gamma   90.00
#
_symmetry.space_group_name_H-M   'P 1'
#
loop_
_entity.id
_entity.type
_entity.pdbx_description
1 polymer ?
#
loop_
_entity_poly.entity_id
_entity_poly.type
_entity_poly.pdbx_seq_one_letter_code
_entity_poly.pdbx_strand_id
1 'polypeptide(L)'
;MGEIKSLSLKDMEKISGGAQKKIVTGSATIRMGAGANYPVCITIRYNTVVNFTGTVSYNEQEGRSWYKINSPVTGWVLGSDIGIKT
;
A
#
# COMPACT_ATOMS: atom_id res chain seq x y z
N MET A 1 24.78 -20.25 7.69
CA MET A 1 23.42 -20.68 8.04
C MET A 1 22.49 -19.51 8.22
N GLY A 2 22.89 -18.55 9.03
CA GLY A 2 22.06 -17.36 9.22
C GLY A 2 21.82 -16.59 7.95
N GLU A 3 22.81 -16.56 7.10
CA GLU A 3 22.70 -15.88 5.83
C GLU A 3 21.61 -16.45 4.97
N ILE A 4 21.53 -17.77 4.96
CA ILE A 4 20.53 -18.44 4.16
C ILE A 4 19.15 -18.09 4.65
N LYS A 5 18.98 -18.05 5.95
CA LYS A 5 17.70 -17.67 6.52
C LYS A 5 17.32 -16.25 6.11
N SER A 6 18.28 -15.34 6.18
CA SER A 6 18.00 -13.96 5.81
C SER A 6 17.55 -13.85 4.37
N LEU A 7 18.22 -14.56 3.50
CA LEU A 7 17.85 -14.57 2.10
C LEU A 7 16.46 -15.13 1.89
N SER A 8 16.16 -16.21 2.60
CA SER A 8 14.84 -16.82 2.50
C SER A 8 13.76 -15.85 2.91
N LEU A 9 13.98 -15.10 3.98
CA LEU A 9 13.00 -14.13 4.43
C LEU A 9 12.77 -13.06 3.39
N LYS A 10 13.84 -12.58 2.81
CA LYS A 10 13.71 -11.56 1.76
C LYS A 10 12.95 -12.10 0.56
N ASP A 11 13.27 -13.34 0.18
CA ASP A 11 12.60 -13.95 -0.94
C ASP A 11 11.13 -14.12 -0.66
N MET A 12 10.79 -14.50 0.55
CA MET A 12 9.39 -14.64 0.93
C MET A 12 8.65 -13.33 0.84
N GLU A 13 9.28 -12.25 1.25
CA GLU A 13 8.67 -10.93 1.13
C GLU A 13 8.39 -10.59 -0.31
N LYS A 14 9.33 -10.87 -1.18
CA LYS A 14 9.13 -10.60 -2.60
C LYS A 14 8.02 -11.45 -3.17
N ILE A 15 8.02 -12.71 -2.81
CA ILE A 15 7.02 -13.64 -3.34
C ILE A 15 5.63 -13.23 -2.91
N SER A 16 5.49 -12.78 -1.70
CA SER A 16 4.19 -12.35 -1.21
C SER A 16 3.74 -11.04 -1.84
N GLY A 17 4.58 -10.44 -2.68
CA GLY A 17 4.25 -9.19 -3.32
C GLY A 17 4.32 -8.01 -2.37
N GLY A 18 4.82 -8.24 -1.17
CA GLY A 18 4.86 -7.21 -0.18
C GLY A 18 5.99 -6.24 -0.43
N ALA A 19 5.68 -4.97 -0.41
CA ALA A 19 6.67 -3.92 -0.39
C ALA A 19 6.21 -2.92 0.64
N GLN A 20 7.09 -2.59 1.56
CA GLN A 20 6.71 -1.65 2.60
C GLN A 20 6.84 -0.23 2.09
N LYS A 21 5.82 0.55 2.33
CA LYS A 21 5.78 1.96 1.97
C LYS A 21 5.39 2.75 3.21
N LYS A 22 5.79 4.00 3.25
CA LYS A 22 5.41 4.88 4.34
C LYS A 22 4.45 5.94 3.84
N ILE A 23 3.55 6.34 4.72
CA ILE A 23 2.66 7.45 4.43
C ILE A 23 3.50 8.73 4.44
N VAL A 24 3.49 9.44 3.33
CA VAL A 24 4.32 10.64 3.16
C VAL A 24 3.52 11.93 3.23
N THR A 25 2.20 11.82 3.34
CA THR A 25 1.33 12.96 3.55
C THR A 25 0.91 13.01 5.02
N GLY A 26 0.22 14.05 5.43
CA GLY A 26 -0.21 14.18 6.83
C GLY A 26 -1.06 13.02 7.30
N SER A 27 -1.91 12.51 6.42
CA SER A 27 -2.69 11.31 6.67
C SER A 27 -3.13 10.73 5.34
N ALA A 28 -3.42 9.43 5.35
CA ALA A 28 -3.88 8.74 4.17
C ALA A 28 -5.19 8.05 4.49
N THR A 29 -6.15 8.19 3.58
CA THR A 29 -7.44 7.53 3.72
C THR A 29 -7.39 6.19 3.00
N ILE A 30 -7.65 5.13 3.73
CA ILE A 30 -7.68 3.78 3.17
C ILE A 30 -9.13 3.45 2.89
N ARG A 31 -9.40 3.07 1.64
CA ARG A 31 -10.77 2.80 1.20
C ARG A 31 -10.94 1.33 0.86
N MET A 32 -12.19 0.91 0.80
CA MET A 32 -12.50 -0.49 0.53
C MET A 32 -12.34 -0.85 -0.94
N GLY A 33 -12.18 0.13 -1.79
CA GLY A 33 -11.97 -0.09 -3.21
C GLY A 33 -11.12 0.99 -3.82
N ALA A 34 -10.80 0.84 -5.09
CA ALA A 34 -9.88 1.73 -5.79
C ALA A 34 -10.61 2.97 -6.31
N GLY A 35 -11.05 3.80 -5.41
CA GLY A 35 -11.76 5.03 -5.78
C GLY A 35 -12.26 5.80 -4.59
N ALA A 36 -12.39 7.09 -4.74
CA ALA A 36 -12.87 7.97 -3.67
C ALA A 36 -14.33 7.73 -3.34
N ASN A 37 -15.06 7.02 -4.17
CA ASN A 37 -16.46 6.70 -3.92
C ASN A 37 -16.66 5.53 -2.99
N TYR A 38 -15.60 4.75 -2.77
CA TYR A 38 -15.70 3.60 -1.90
C TYR A 38 -15.64 4.03 -0.43
N PRO A 39 -16.27 3.26 0.45
CA PRO A 39 -16.27 3.59 1.87
C PRO A 39 -14.86 3.62 2.45
N VAL A 40 -14.67 4.43 3.46
CA VAL A 40 -13.41 4.55 4.17
C VAL A 40 -13.28 3.39 5.16
N CYS A 41 -12.14 2.70 5.11
CA CYS A 41 -11.80 1.70 6.11
C CYS A 41 -11.22 2.35 7.35
N ILE A 42 -10.17 3.17 7.13
CA ILE A 42 -9.43 3.77 8.23
C ILE A 42 -8.59 4.91 7.64
N THR A 43 -8.23 5.85 8.47
CA THR A 43 -7.27 6.88 8.13
C THR A 43 -5.99 6.62 8.91
N ILE A 44 -4.85 6.64 8.24
CA ILE A 44 -3.57 6.38 8.89
C ILE A 44 -2.66 7.59 8.75
N ARG A 45 -1.77 7.72 9.73
CA ARG A 45 -0.98 8.93 9.91
C ARG A 45 0.29 8.92 9.10
N TYR A 46 0.87 10.10 8.96
CA TYR A 46 2.18 10.30 8.39
C TYR A 46 3.19 9.33 9.02
N ASN A 47 4.06 8.81 8.18
CA ASN A 47 5.16 7.93 8.58
C ASN A 47 4.74 6.55 9.06
N THR A 48 3.47 6.19 8.92
CA THR A 48 3.01 4.84 9.20
C THR A 48 3.42 3.93 8.06
N VAL A 49 3.95 2.76 8.39
CA VAL A 49 4.36 1.78 7.39
C VAL A 49 3.15 0.96 6.97
N VAL A 50 2.96 0.85 5.67
CA VAL A 50 1.92 0.00 5.09
C VAL A 50 2.57 -1.04 4.19
N ASN A 51 1.92 -2.18 4.05
CA ASN A 51 2.44 -3.23 3.19
C ASN A 51 1.65 -3.25 1.89
N PHE A 52 2.32 -2.90 0.81
CA PHE A 52 1.75 -2.87 -0.54
C PHE A 52 1.80 -4.28 -1.12
N THR A 53 0.66 -4.78 -1.57
CA THR A 53 0.57 -6.17 -2.04
C THR A 53 1.08 -6.36 -3.46
N GLY A 54 1.30 -5.29 -4.19
CA GLY A 54 1.69 -5.37 -5.59
C GLY A 54 0.54 -5.14 -6.56
N THR A 55 -0.67 -5.01 -6.04
CA THR A 55 -1.84 -4.79 -6.88
C THR A 55 -2.11 -3.30 -7.04
N VAL A 56 -2.25 -2.87 -8.27
CA VAL A 56 -2.52 -1.47 -8.60
C VAL A 56 -3.77 -1.42 -9.46
N SER A 57 -4.64 -0.47 -9.20
CA SER A 57 -5.84 -0.28 -10.00
C SER A 57 -5.94 1.20 -10.39
N TYR A 58 -6.01 1.46 -11.67
CA TYR A 58 -6.14 2.81 -12.18
C TYR A 58 -7.62 3.17 -12.26
N ASN A 59 -7.97 4.31 -11.67
CA ASN A 59 -9.34 4.82 -11.72
C ASN A 59 -9.41 5.91 -12.77
N GLU A 60 -10.01 5.59 -13.91
CA GLU A 60 -10.06 6.51 -15.05
C GLU A 60 -10.86 7.75 -14.74
N GLN A 61 -11.91 7.62 -13.95
CA GLN A 61 -12.76 8.77 -13.62
C GLN A 61 -12.02 9.79 -12.79
N GLU A 62 -11.12 9.33 -11.94
CA GLU A 62 -10.34 10.21 -11.08
C GLU A 62 -8.99 10.57 -11.68
N GLY A 63 -8.53 9.79 -12.66
CA GLY A 63 -7.20 9.96 -13.21
C GLY A 63 -6.12 9.60 -12.21
N ARG A 64 -6.39 8.64 -11.33
CA ARG A 64 -5.46 8.27 -10.25
C ARG A 64 -5.32 6.78 -10.17
N SER A 65 -4.16 6.35 -9.68
CA SER A 65 -3.92 4.94 -9.39
C SER A 65 -4.07 4.70 -7.91
N TRP A 66 -4.70 3.58 -7.58
CA TRP A 66 -4.90 3.14 -6.20
C TRP A 66 -4.08 1.89 -5.96
N TYR A 67 -3.47 1.82 -4.82
CA TYR A 67 -2.54 0.75 -4.47
C TYR A 67 -3.10 -0.06 -3.33
N LYS A 68 -3.18 -1.36 -3.52
CA LYS A 68 -3.76 -2.22 -2.50
C LYS A 68 -2.74 -2.52 -1.42
N ILE A 69 -3.17 -2.39 -0.18
CA ILE A 69 -2.34 -2.71 0.98
C ILE A 69 -3.08 -3.76 1.81
N ASN A 70 -2.32 -4.52 2.59
CA ASN A 70 -2.90 -5.50 3.48
C ASN A 70 -2.48 -5.29 4.94
N SER A 71 -1.82 -4.20 5.24
CA SER A 71 -1.39 -3.86 6.59
C SER A 71 -1.25 -2.35 6.68
N PRO A 72 -1.73 -1.73 7.76
CA PRO A 72 -2.35 -2.31 8.95
C PRO A 72 -3.75 -2.86 8.72
N VAL A 73 -4.36 -2.54 7.59
CA VAL A 73 -5.66 -3.10 7.20
C VAL A 73 -5.62 -3.39 5.71
N THR A 74 -6.50 -4.26 5.26
CA THR A 74 -6.64 -4.51 3.83
C THR A 74 -7.49 -3.41 3.23
N GLY A 75 -6.96 -2.78 2.18
CA GLY A 75 -7.71 -1.71 1.52
C GLY A 75 -6.87 -1.06 0.44
N TRP A 76 -7.32 0.11 -0.01
CA TRP A 76 -6.72 0.81 -1.13
C TRP A 76 -6.30 2.21 -0.72
N VAL A 77 -5.13 2.62 -1.15
CA VAL A 77 -4.58 3.93 -0.83
C VAL A 77 -4.07 4.59 -2.11
N LEU A 78 -4.14 5.92 -2.14
CA LEU A 78 -3.61 6.66 -3.28
C LEU A 78 -2.09 6.53 -3.33
N GLY A 79 -1.56 6.41 -4.55
CA GLY A 79 -0.12 6.35 -4.71
C GLY A 79 0.60 7.56 -4.16
N SER A 80 0.01 8.74 -4.32
CA SER A 80 0.63 9.96 -3.82
C SER A 80 0.79 9.94 -2.30
N ASP A 81 -0.06 9.24 -1.59
CA ASP A 81 0.03 9.14 -0.13
C ASP A 81 1.17 8.26 0.33
N ILE A 82 1.66 7.40 -0.54
CA ILE A 82 2.77 6.50 -0.22
C ILE A 82 4.02 6.83 -1.05
N GLY A 83 4.07 8.03 -1.58
CA GLY A 83 5.25 8.53 -2.24
C GLY A 83 5.41 8.09 -3.69
N ILE A 84 4.37 7.61 -4.32
CA ILE A 84 4.39 7.22 -5.72
C ILE A 84 3.69 8.29 -6.53
N LYS A 85 4.35 8.74 -7.57
CA LYS A 85 3.73 9.71 -8.45
C LYS A 85 2.74 9.00 -9.36
N THR A 86 1.58 9.56 -9.49
CA THR A 86 0.53 8.97 -10.33
C THR A 86 0.09 9.94 -11.41
#